data_6ec1f6fe7e72f30af1f0e82e5cbf3e8d
#
_entry.id   6ec1f6fe7e72f30af1f0e82e5cbf3e8d
#
_cell.length_a   1.000
_cell.length_b   1.000
_cell.length_c   1.000
_cell.angle_alpha   90.00
_cell.angle_beta   90.00
_cell.angle_gamma   90.00
#
_symmetry.space_group_name_H-M   'P 1'
#
loop_
_entity.id
_entity.type
_entity.pdbx_description
1 polymer ?
#
loop_
_entity_poly.entity_id
_entity_poly.type
_entity_poly.pdbx_seq_one_letter_code
_entity_poly.pdbx_strand_id
1 'polypeptide(L)'
;SYTPELIEGLSEHRDVLPVKEVVLVDINEERLKIMEGFVKRFCQHLDYHVDVWSTDSRKEAFVGADFIACQIRVGGNKQRIFDEKIPLKYGVIGQETTGVGGMFNALRTIPVMIEIAKDVEKYCPDAWIVNYSNPTGLVTEAVLKVCNVKMAGLCAGGMRPRWWAEEALNVKEESIYYDYIGLNHMNLSLIHISEPTRPISI
;
A
#
# COMPACT_ATOMS: atom_id res chain seq x y z
N SER A 1 -9.73 2.82 -0.59
CA SER A 1 -8.59 3.53 -1.19
C SER A 1 -7.77 4.18 -0.09
N TYR A 2 -6.46 4.10 -0.19
CA TYR A 2 -5.51 4.80 0.70
C TYR A 2 -5.10 6.16 0.12
N THR A 3 -5.82 6.67 -0.86
CA THR A 3 -5.49 7.95 -1.50
C THR A 3 -5.54 9.12 -0.52
N PRO A 4 -6.51 9.25 0.39
CA PRO A 4 -6.51 10.33 1.37
C PRO A 4 -5.25 10.35 2.24
N GLU A 5 -4.89 9.21 2.83
CA GLU A 5 -3.71 9.06 3.68
C GLU A 5 -2.42 9.33 2.92
N LEU A 6 -2.36 8.93 1.63
CA LEU A 6 -1.21 9.24 0.79
C LEU A 6 -1.06 10.75 0.55
N ILE A 7 -2.15 11.44 0.23
CA ILE A 7 -2.13 12.90 0.01
C ILE A 7 -1.77 13.65 1.29
N GLU A 8 -2.33 13.23 2.43
CA GLU A 8 -2.00 13.80 3.73
C GLU A 8 -0.50 13.65 4.04
N GLY A 9 0.04 12.43 3.90
CA GLY A 9 1.47 12.18 4.11
C GLY A 9 2.38 12.96 3.15
N LEU A 10 2.00 13.10 1.87
CA LEU A 10 2.73 13.95 0.92
C LEU A 10 2.71 15.42 1.33
N SER A 11 1.57 15.91 1.83
CA SER A 11 1.44 17.27 2.33
C SER A 11 2.29 17.53 3.58
N GLU A 12 2.32 16.59 4.51
CA GLU A 12 3.13 16.69 5.75
C GLU A 12 4.64 16.66 5.47
N HIS A 13 5.06 15.96 4.43
CA HIS A 13 6.48 15.77 4.08
C HIS A 13 6.90 16.57 2.85
N ARG A 14 6.15 17.65 2.50
CA ARG A 14 6.40 18.46 1.30
C ARG A 14 7.80 19.09 1.23
N ASP A 15 8.42 19.35 2.38
CA ASP A 15 9.76 19.94 2.44
C ASP A 15 10.87 18.93 2.08
N VAL A 16 10.62 17.64 2.30
CA VAL A 16 11.55 16.54 2.00
C VAL A 16 11.25 15.91 0.64
N LEU A 17 9.96 15.80 0.29
CA LEU A 17 9.48 15.24 -0.96
C LEU A 17 8.55 16.24 -1.68
N PRO A 18 9.11 17.21 -2.40
CA PRO A 18 8.33 18.25 -3.07
C PRO A 18 7.65 17.71 -4.35
N VAL A 19 6.50 17.08 -4.19
CA VAL A 19 5.70 16.59 -5.31
C VAL A 19 5.05 17.75 -6.03
N LYS A 20 5.17 17.80 -7.35
CA LYS A 20 4.61 18.86 -8.21
C LYS A 20 3.27 18.46 -8.81
N GLU A 21 3.10 17.17 -9.08
CA GLU A 21 1.95 16.65 -9.80
C GLU A 21 1.51 15.30 -9.24
N VAL A 22 0.20 15.09 -9.12
CA VAL A 22 -0.42 13.82 -8.74
C VAL A 22 -1.40 13.42 -9.83
N VAL A 23 -1.12 12.30 -10.50
CA VAL A 23 -1.98 11.75 -11.55
C VAL A 23 -2.74 10.55 -11.00
N LEU A 24 -4.06 10.61 -11.04
CA LEU A 24 -4.92 9.51 -10.63
C LEU A 24 -5.24 8.63 -11.84
N VAL A 25 -5.05 7.31 -11.68
CA VAL A 25 -5.35 6.32 -12.72
C VAL A 25 -6.32 5.26 -12.19
N ASP A 26 -7.43 5.08 -12.87
CA ASP A 26 -8.38 3.97 -12.61
C ASP A 26 -9.06 3.57 -13.92
N ILE A 27 -9.41 2.29 -14.04
CA ILE A 27 -10.20 1.76 -15.18
C ILE A 27 -11.69 2.13 -15.07
N ASN A 28 -12.14 2.66 -13.95
CA ASN A 28 -13.51 3.08 -13.71
C ASN A 28 -13.59 4.61 -13.75
N GLU A 29 -14.10 5.13 -14.84
CA GLU A 29 -14.20 6.59 -15.09
C GLU A 29 -15.04 7.34 -14.04
N GLU A 30 -16.14 6.75 -13.56
CA GLU A 30 -16.98 7.38 -12.54
C GLU A 30 -16.21 7.55 -11.22
N ARG A 31 -15.55 6.49 -10.78
CA ARG A 31 -14.69 6.52 -9.59
C ARG A 31 -13.54 7.52 -9.76
N LEU A 32 -12.97 7.56 -10.95
CA LEU A 32 -11.86 8.44 -11.28
C LEU A 32 -12.25 9.91 -11.11
N LYS A 33 -13.41 10.32 -11.67
CA LYS A 33 -13.96 11.67 -11.54
C LYS A 33 -14.27 12.05 -10.09
N ILE A 34 -14.85 11.11 -9.33
CA ILE A 34 -15.16 11.32 -7.90
C ILE A 34 -13.86 11.53 -7.11
N MET A 35 -12.85 10.68 -7.34
CA MET A 35 -11.57 10.76 -6.63
C MET A 35 -10.77 12.00 -7.01
N GLU A 36 -10.75 12.41 -8.26
CA GLU A 36 -10.11 13.65 -8.68
C GLU A 36 -10.72 14.86 -7.98
N GLY A 37 -12.03 14.97 -8.00
CA GLY A 37 -12.74 16.06 -7.30
C GLY A 37 -12.51 16.03 -5.79
N PHE A 38 -12.43 14.85 -5.18
CA PHE A 38 -12.10 14.70 -3.77
C PHE A 38 -10.67 15.17 -3.48
N VAL A 39 -9.67 14.65 -4.22
CA VAL A 39 -8.25 14.98 -3.99
C VAL A 39 -7.99 16.48 -4.17
N LYS A 40 -8.57 17.11 -5.21
CA LYS A 40 -8.45 18.57 -5.40
C LYS A 40 -8.94 19.36 -4.20
N ARG A 41 -10.13 19.04 -3.67
CA ARG A 41 -10.66 19.71 -2.46
C ARG A 41 -9.85 19.41 -1.22
N PHE A 42 -9.32 18.17 -1.10
CA PHE A 42 -8.50 17.77 0.04
C PHE A 42 -7.15 18.48 0.04
N CYS A 43 -6.49 18.61 -1.11
CA CYS A 43 -5.28 19.42 -1.26
C CYS A 43 -5.52 20.90 -0.88
N GLN A 44 -6.66 21.47 -1.29
CA GLN A 44 -7.04 22.84 -0.88
C GLN A 44 -7.22 22.94 0.64
N HIS A 45 -7.86 21.95 1.28
CA HIS A 45 -8.04 21.92 2.74
C HIS A 45 -6.71 21.84 3.50
N LEU A 46 -5.73 21.11 2.97
CA LEU A 46 -4.39 20.95 3.55
C LEU A 46 -3.43 22.11 3.19
N ASP A 47 -3.87 23.11 2.45
CA ASP A 47 -3.00 24.15 1.87
C ASP A 47 -1.78 23.53 1.13
N TYR A 48 -2.06 22.45 0.38
CA TYR A 48 -1.07 21.72 -0.38
C TYR A 48 -1.20 22.00 -1.87
N HIS A 49 -0.25 22.77 -2.39
CA HIS A 49 -0.25 23.23 -3.76
C HIS A 49 0.42 22.22 -4.67
N VAL A 50 -0.38 21.37 -5.30
CA VAL A 50 0.04 20.32 -6.22
C VAL A 50 -0.95 20.25 -7.38
N ASP A 51 -0.45 20.01 -8.59
CA ASP A 51 -1.31 19.79 -9.75
C ASP A 51 -1.97 18.40 -9.67
N VAL A 52 -3.30 18.35 -9.80
CA VAL A 52 -4.06 17.09 -9.71
C VAL A 52 -4.93 16.93 -10.94
N TRP A 53 -4.76 15.83 -11.63
CA TRP A 53 -5.61 15.43 -12.75
C TRP A 53 -5.77 13.91 -12.81
N SER A 54 -6.61 13.42 -13.72
CA SER A 54 -6.89 11.99 -13.82
C SER A 54 -7.00 11.51 -15.27
N THR A 55 -6.63 10.27 -15.51
CA THR A 55 -6.76 9.61 -16.82
C THR A 55 -6.95 8.09 -16.64
N ASP A 56 -7.55 7.43 -17.60
CA ASP A 56 -7.60 5.97 -17.71
C ASP A 56 -6.40 5.41 -18.49
N SER A 57 -5.62 6.29 -19.11
CA SER A 57 -4.44 5.96 -19.93
C SER A 57 -3.18 5.87 -19.08
N ARG A 58 -2.69 4.64 -18.82
CA ARG A 58 -1.39 4.44 -18.14
C ARG A 58 -0.24 5.10 -18.88
N LYS A 59 -0.29 5.13 -20.22
CA LYS A 59 0.74 5.81 -21.02
C LYS A 59 0.83 7.30 -20.69
N GLU A 60 -0.30 7.98 -20.63
CA GLU A 60 -0.32 9.42 -20.32
C GLU A 60 0.16 9.69 -18.90
N ALA A 61 -0.28 8.87 -17.95
CA ALA A 61 0.06 9.04 -16.54
C ALA A 61 1.53 8.71 -16.23
N PHE A 62 2.16 7.79 -16.96
CA PHE A 62 3.49 7.28 -16.62
C PHE A 62 4.63 8.07 -17.27
N VAL A 63 4.36 8.77 -18.38
CA VAL A 63 5.40 9.58 -19.02
C VAL A 63 5.88 10.67 -18.08
N GLY A 64 7.16 10.59 -17.67
CA GLY A 64 7.79 11.55 -16.77
C GLY A 64 7.49 11.33 -15.27
N ALA A 65 6.82 10.24 -14.91
CA ALA A 65 6.57 9.92 -13.52
C ALA A 65 7.84 9.44 -12.80
N ASP A 66 8.05 9.89 -11.57
CA ASP A 66 9.13 9.45 -10.67
C ASP A 66 8.68 8.30 -9.77
N PHE A 67 7.38 8.26 -9.41
CA PHE A 67 6.80 7.26 -8.51
C PHE A 67 5.44 6.78 -9.01
N ILE A 68 5.21 5.48 -8.91
CA ILE A 68 3.94 4.81 -9.22
C ILE A 68 3.40 4.16 -7.94
N ALA A 69 2.43 4.79 -7.28
CA ALA A 69 1.78 4.22 -6.10
C ALA A 69 0.65 3.28 -6.50
N CYS A 70 0.89 1.97 -6.42
CA CYS A 70 -0.09 0.94 -6.78
C CYS A 70 -0.92 0.49 -5.59
N GLN A 71 -2.25 0.65 -5.69
CA GLN A 71 -3.22 0.19 -4.69
C GLN A 71 -4.47 -0.40 -5.35
N ILE A 72 -4.24 -1.34 -6.27
CA ILE A 72 -5.30 -1.98 -7.04
C ILE A 72 -5.90 -3.18 -6.30
N ARG A 73 -7.15 -3.49 -6.62
CA ARG A 73 -7.83 -4.70 -6.19
C ARG A 73 -8.52 -5.34 -7.40
N VAL A 74 -7.84 -6.30 -8.02
CA VAL A 74 -8.36 -7.01 -9.19
C VAL A 74 -9.59 -7.85 -8.79
N GLY A 75 -10.71 -7.65 -9.50
CA GLY A 75 -12.00 -8.27 -9.18
C GLY A 75 -12.79 -7.62 -8.04
N GLY A 76 -12.24 -6.56 -7.40
CA GLY A 76 -12.89 -5.79 -6.36
C GLY A 76 -13.26 -6.60 -5.11
N ASN A 77 -14.12 -6.03 -4.26
CA ASN A 77 -14.56 -6.68 -3.02
C ASN A 77 -15.38 -7.95 -3.26
N LYS A 78 -16.05 -8.07 -4.41
CA LYS A 78 -16.83 -9.27 -4.75
C LYS A 78 -15.92 -10.50 -4.83
N GLN A 79 -14.78 -10.41 -5.48
CA GLN A 79 -13.82 -11.53 -5.57
C GLN A 79 -13.14 -11.80 -4.23
N ARG A 80 -12.80 -10.76 -3.48
CA ARG A 80 -12.27 -10.90 -2.12
C ARG A 80 -13.18 -11.74 -1.22
N ILE A 81 -14.49 -11.52 -1.28
CA ILE A 81 -15.47 -12.31 -0.53
C ILE A 81 -15.37 -13.80 -0.88
N PHE A 82 -15.16 -14.14 -2.15
CA PHE A 82 -14.97 -15.54 -2.57
C PHE A 82 -13.63 -16.10 -2.09
N ASP A 83 -12.55 -15.34 -2.16
CA ASP A 83 -11.23 -15.75 -1.69
C ASP A 83 -11.25 -16.12 -0.19
N GLU A 84 -12.05 -15.40 0.60
CA GLU A 84 -12.18 -15.63 2.04
C GLU A 84 -13.22 -16.74 2.35
N LYS A 85 -14.33 -16.84 1.62
CA LYS A 85 -15.42 -17.81 1.90
C LYS A 85 -15.17 -19.21 1.37
N ILE A 86 -14.48 -19.37 0.24
CA ILE A 86 -14.23 -20.68 -0.35
C ILE A 86 -13.37 -21.56 0.57
N PRO A 87 -12.23 -21.10 1.11
CA PRO A 87 -11.41 -21.90 2.03
C PRO A 87 -12.17 -22.40 3.26
N LEU A 88 -13.08 -21.58 3.81
CA LEU A 88 -13.89 -21.96 4.99
C LEU A 88 -14.73 -23.21 4.76
N LYS A 89 -15.19 -23.46 3.54
CA LYS A 89 -15.94 -24.68 3.19
C LYS A 89 -15.12 -25.96 3.35
N TYR A 90 -13.80 -25.82 3.36
CA TYR A 90 -12.84 -26.92 3.49
C TYR A 90 -12.13 -26.93 4.86
N GLY A 91 -12.66 -26.18 5.83
CA GLY A 91 -12.06 -26.07 7.17
C GLY A 91 -10.74 -25.32 7.22
N VAL A 92 -10.43 -24.51 6.20
CA VAL A 92 -9.21 -23.71 6.10
C VAL A 92 -9.55 -22.23 6.31
N ILE A 93 -8.68 -21.51 7.01
CA ILE A 93 -8.87 -20.07 7.24
C ILE A 93 -8.86 -19.31 5.91
N GLY A 94 -9.91 -18.52 5.69
CA GLY A 94 -10.03 -17.61 4.57
C GLY A 94 -9.45 -16.24 4.92
N GLN A 95 -8.43 -15.81 4.17
CA GLN A 95 -7.77 -14.52 4.36
C GLN A 95 -7.35 -13.95 3.00
N GLU A 96 -7.33 -12.61 2.90
CA GLU A 96 -6.97 -11.91 1.66
C GLU A 96 -5.52 -12.09 1.23
N THR A 97 -4.59 -12.21 2.19
CA THR A 97 -3.15 -12.04 1.93
C THR A 97 -2.35 -13.32 2.07
N THR A 98 -2.74 -14.22 2.96
CA THR A 98 -2.03 -15.48 3.24
C THR A 98 -2.91 -16.70 2.97
N GLY A 99 -2.29 -17.88 2.88
CA GLY A 99 -2.98 -19.13 2.64
C GLY A 99 -3.65 -19.21 1.26
N VAL A 100 -4.70 -20.02 1.18
CA VAL A 100 -5.42 -20.31 -0.09
C VAL A 100 -6.09 -19.04 -0.66
N GLY A 101 -6.68 -18.22 0.19
CA GLY A 101 -7.30 -16.97 -0.24
C GLY A 101 -6.28 -15.99 -0.81
N GLY A 102 -5.11 -15.85 -0.18
CA GLY A 102 -3.98 -15.06 -0.69
C GLY A 102 -3.48 -15.60 -2.03
N MET A 103 -3.42 -16.91 -2.22
CA MET A 103 -3.07 -17.53 -3.49
C MET A 103 -4.08 -17.17 -4.60
N PHE A 104 -5.38 -17.25 -4.34
CA PHE A 104 -6.40 -16.85 -5.32
C PHE A 104 -6.29 -15.37 -5.71
N ASN A 105 -6.08 -14.51 -4.74
CA ASN A 105 -5.85 -13.09 -4.99
C ASN A 105 -4.57 -12.86 -5.81
N ALA A 106 -3.47 -13.54 -5.47
CA ALA A 106 -2.20 -13.45 -6.20
C ALA A 106 -2.35 -13.86 -7.66
N LEU A 107 -3.00 -14.98 -7.94
CA LEU A 107 -3.22 -15.47 -9.31
C LEU A 107 -3.98 -14.48 -10.20
N ARG A 108 -4.84 -13.64 -9.63
CA ARG A 108 -5.53 -12.58 -10.36
C ARG A 108 -4.72 -11.28 -10.46
N THR A 109 -4.00 -10.93 -9.41
CA THR A 109 -3.35 -9.63 -9.29
C THR A 109 -2.00 -9.58 -9.98
N ILE A 110 -1.22 -10.65 -9.91
CA ILE A 110 0.13 -10.74 -10.50
C ILE A 110 0.14 -10.45 -12.00
N PRO A 111 -0.72 -11.05 -12.85
CA PRO A 111 -0.72 -10.72 -14.28
C PRO A 111 -0.93 -9.23 -14.57
N VAL A 112 -1.85 -8.60 -13.87
CA VAL A 112 -2.15 -7.16 -14.04
C VAL A 112 -0.96 -6.30 -13.57
N MET A 113 -0.32 -6.67 -12.46
CA MET A 113 0.86 -5.94 -11.98
C MET A 113 2.07 -6.10 -12.90
N ILE A 114 2.23 -7.25 -13.53
CA ILE A 114 3.27 -7.45 -14.55
C ILE A 114 3.02 -6.54 -15.77
N GLU A 115 1.77 -6.41 -16.22
CA GLU A 115 1.42 -5.46 -17.30
C GLU A 115 1.72 -4.02 -16.92
N ILE A 116 1.35 -3.61 -15.69
CA ILE A 116 1.70 -2.27 -15.17
C ILE A 116 3.21 -2.07 -15.14
N ALA A 117 3.97 -3.04 -14.64
CA ALA A 117 5.42 -2.97 -14.57
C ALA A 117 6.07 -2.87 -15.96
N LYS A 118 5.56 -3.59 -16.96
CA LYS A 118 6.02 -3.45 -18.36
C LYS A 118 5.73 -2.06 -18.95
N ASP A 119 4.60 -1.47 -18.57
CA ASP A 119 4.32 -0.09 -18.97
C ASP A 119 5.29 0.90 -18.27
N VAL A 120 5.66 0.64 -17.01
CA VAL A 120 6.70 1.42 -16.30
C VAL A 120 8.05 1.28 -16.98
N GLU A 121 8.51 0.07 -17.31
CA GLU A 121 9.74 -0.15 -18.08
C GLU A 121 9.77 0.65 -19.38
N LYS A 122 8.62 0.78 -20.03
CA LYS A 122 8.49 1.44 -21.33
C LYS A 122 8.39 2.96 -21.25
N TYR A 123 7.66 3.50 -20.28
CA TYR A 123 7.28 4.92 -20.25
C TYR A 123 8.01 5.75 -19.19
N CYS A 124 8.46 5.10 -18.10
CA CYS A 124 9.19 5.74 -17.00
C CYS A 124 10.17 4.75 -16.33
N PRO A 125 11.20 4.25 -17.02
CA PRO A 125 12.07 3.17 -16.55
C PRO A 125 12.83 3.49 -15.25
N ASP A 126 13.00 4.76 -14.94
CA ASP A 126 13.67 5.21 -13.72
C ASP A 126 12.74 5.34 -12.51
N ALA A 127 11.43 5.26 -12.71
CA ALA A 127 10.44 5.38 -11.65
C ALA A 127 10.49 4.24 -10.64
N TRP A 128 10.10 4.53 -9.41
CA TRP A 128 9.85 3.53 -8.39
C TRP A 128 8.38 3.12 -8.35
N ILE A 129 8.11 1.81 -8.34
CA ILE A 129 6.80 1.26 -8.04
C ILE A 129 6.69 1.04 -6.53
N VAL A 130 5.79 1.76 -5.87
CA VAL A 130 5.44 1.58 -4.46
C VAL A 130 4.13 0.79 -4.40
N ASN A 131 4.21 -0.49 -4.07
CA ASN A 131 3.07 -1.40 -4.13
C ASN A 131 2.40 -1.60 -2.77
N TYR A 132 1.14 -1.21 -2.68
CA TYR A 132 0.22 -1.50 -1.57
C TYR A 132 -0.81 -2.60 -1.90
N SER A 133 -0.76 -3.17 -3.12
CA SER A 133 -1.72 -4.20 -3.55
C SER A 133 -1.39 -5.53 -2.91
N ASN A 134 -2.40 -6.19 -2.35
CA ASN A 134 -2.25 -7.50 -1.72
C ASN A 134 -2.40 -8.65 -2.75
N PRO A 135 -1.75 -9.79 -2.48
CA PRO A 135 -0.73 -10.06 -1.44
C PRO A 135 0.62 -9.42 -1.78
N THR A 136 1.01 -8.43 -1.01
CA THR A 136 2.15 -7.55 -1.35
C THR A 136 3.44 -8.32 -1.62
N GLY A 137 3.79 -9.31 -0.79
CA GLY A 137 5.01 -10.11 -0.95
C GLY A 137 5.02 -10.91 -2.25
N LEU A 138 3.95 -11.67 -2.53
CA LEU A 138 3.84 -12.49 -3.74
C LEU A 138 3.83 -11.65 -5.02
N VAL A 139 3.13 -10.52 -4.99
CA VAL A 139 3.03 -9.61 -6.14
C VAL A 139 4.38 -8.95 -6.41
N THR A 140 5.05 -8.44 -5.38
CA THR A 140 6.35 -7.78 -5.54
C THR A 140 7.41 -8.77 -6.02
N GLU A 141 7.48 -9.96 -5.42
CA GLU A 141 8.42 -11.00 -5.83
C GLU A 141 8.20 -11.43 -7.29
N ALA A 142 6.94 -11.66 -7.69
CA ALA A 142 6.61 -12.08 -9.05
C ALA A 142 7.00 -11.02 -10.09
N VAL A 143 6.73 -9.74 -9.81
CA VAL A 143 7.10 -8.64 -10.72
C VAL A 143 8.62 -8.54 -10.86
N LEU A 144 9.36 -8.52 -9.73
CA LEU A 144 10.82 -8.41 -9.75
C LEU A 144 11.53 -9.60 -10.41
N LYS A 145 10.87 -10.77 -10.49
CA LYS A 145 11.41 -11.94 -11.22
C LYS A 145 11.31 -11.84 -12.73
N VAL A 146 10.38 -11.05 -13.26
CA VAL A 146 10.07 -11.05 -14.70
C VAL A 146 10.21 -9.67 -15.35
N CYS A 147 10.30 -8.61 -14.56
CA CYS A 147 10.43 -7.23 -15.03
C CYS A 147 11.68 -6.58 -14.42
N ASN A 148 12.31 -5.67 -15.18
CA ASN A 148 13.47 -4.91 -14.71
C ASN A 148 13.04 -3.53 -14.21
N VAL A 149 12.30 -3.49 -13.10
CA VAL A 149 11.77 -2.26 -12.47
C VAL A 149 12.28 -2.10 -11.06
N LYS A 150 12.31 -0.88 -10.57
CA LYS A 150 12.52 -0.57 -9.14
C LYS A 150 11.18 -0.70 -8.43
N MET A 151 11.02 -1.66 -7.53
CA MET A 151 9.76 -1.90 -6.83
C MET A 151 9.96 -2.20 -5.35
N ALA A 152 9.13 -1.57 -4.52
CA ALA A 152 9.02 -1.85 -3.11
C ALA A 152 7.57 -2.22 -2.75
N GLY A 153 7.39 -3.33 -2.03
CA GLY A 153 6.09 -3.73 -1.49
C GLY A 153 5.95 -3.28 -0.05
N LEU A 154 4.89 -2.54 0.26
CA LEU A 154 4.65 -1.99 1.59
C LEU A 154 3.38 -2.58 2.21
N CYS A 155 3.42 -2.79 3.53
CA CYS A 155 2.27 -3.18 4.33
C CYS A 155 2.32 -2.53 5.71
N ALA A 156 1.21 -1.96 6.16
CA ALA A 156 1.10 -1.38 7.48
C ALA A 156 0.92 -2.43 8.61
N GLY A 157 0.82 -3.72 8.27
CA GLY A 157 0.56 -4.80 9.22
C GLY A 157 1.59 -4.91 10.34
N GLY A 158 2.86 -4.61 10.08
CA GLY A 158 3.93 -4.62 11.08
C GLY A 158 3.93 -3.40 12.01
N MET A 159 3.42 -2.26 11.55
CA MET A 159 3.42 -1.01 12.31
C MET A 159 2.16 -0.81 13.16
N ARG A 160 1.02 -1.33 12.73
CA ARG A 160 -0.27 -1.14 13.41
C ARG A 160 -0.29 -1.54 14.89
N PRO A 161 0.24 -2.70 15.30
CA PRO A 161 0.24 -3.09 16.71
C PRO A 161 1.00 -2.09 17.59
N ARG A 162 2.06 -1.47 17.05
CA ARG A 162 2.82 -0.43 17.74
C ARG A 162 1.98 0.83 17.93
N TRP A 163 1.34 1.36 16.90
CA TRP A 163 0.46 2.52 16.98
C TRP A 163 -0.70 2.29 17.96
N TRP A 164 -1.31 1.12 17.93
CA TRP A 164 -2.37 0.77 18.90
C TRP A 164 -1.85 0.69 20.34
N ALA A 165 -0.63 0.22 20.55
CA ALA A 165 -0.02 0.20 21.87
C ALA A 165 0.29 1.61 22.39
N GLU A 166 0.81 2.48 21.53
CA GLU A 166 1.03 3.90 21.86
C GLU A 166 -0.26 4.58 22.30
N GLU A 167 -1.32 4.42 21.51
CA GLU A 167 -2.64 4.99 21.78
C GLU A 167 -3.26 4.40 23.06
N ALA A 168 -3.28 3.07 23.19
CA ALA A 168 -3.93 2.38 24.30
C ALA A 168 -3.22 2.61 25.63
N LEU A 169 -1.90 2.75 25.61
CA LEU A 169 -1.07 2.91 26.81
C LEU A 169 -0.73 4.37 27.11
N ASN A 170 -1.06 5.27 26.16
CA ASN A 170 -0.73 6.69 26.23
C ASN A 170 0.78 6.94 26.50
N VAL A 171 1.63 6.21 25.79
CA VAL A 171 3.09 6.30 25.89
C VAL A 171 3.68 6.73 24.57
N LYS A 172 4.89 7.30 24.59
CA LYS A 172 5.59 7.69 23.36
C LYS A 172 6.22 6.48 22.67
N GLU A 173 6.32 6.55 21.37
CA GLU A 173 6.95 5.53 20.52
C GLU A 173 8.31 5.06 21.02
N GLU A 174 9.14 5.99 21.46
CA GLU A 174 10.51 5.73 21.93
C GLU A 174 10.54 4.90 23.24
N SER A 175 9.41 4.82 23.96
CA SER A 175 9.27 4.05 25.21
C SER A 175 8.84 2.61 24.98
N ILE A 176 8.54 2.23 23.72
CA ILE A 176 8.04 0.90 23.38
C ILE A 176 9.14 0.12 22.66
N TYR A 177 9.58 -0.98 23.25
CA TYR A 177 10.33 -2.01 22.56
C TYR A 177 9.35 -3.09 22.05
N TYR A 178 9.52 -3.48 20.80
CA TYR A 178 8.56 -4.28 20.08
C TYR A 178 9.22 -5.47 19.38
N ASP A 179 8.92 -6.68 19.82
CA ASP A 179 9.34 -7.91 19.17
C ASP A 179 8.24 -8.40 18.22
N TYR A 180 8.59 -8.57 16.95
CA TYR A 180 7.71 -9.02 15.90
C TYR A 180 8.16 -10.39 15.40
N ILE A 181 7.32 -11.42 15.61
CA ILE A 181 7.65 -12.81 15.28
C ILE A 181 6.59 -13.38 14.34
N GLY A 182 7.00 -13.82 13.16
CA GLY A 182 6.11 -14.46 12.18
C GLY A 182 6.23 -13.88 10.78
N LEU A 183 5.24 -14.20 9.95
CA LEU A 183 5.11 -13.73 8.57
C LEU A 183 4.12 -12.56 8.50
N ASN A 184 4.23 -11.75 7.45
CA ASN A 184 3.26 -10.69 7.20
C ASN A 184 1.83 -11.26 7.19
N HIS A 185 0.92 -10.63 7.93
CA HIS A 185 -0.46 -11.05 8.21
C HIS A 185 -0.63 -12.37 9.01
N MET A 186 0.47 -13.00 9.46
CA MET A 186 0.48 -14.20 10.30
C MET A 186 1.60 -14.04 11.34
N ASN A 187 1.45 -13.10 12.25
CA ASN A 187 2.46 -12.72 13.23
C ASN A 187 1.90 -12.57 14.63
N LEU A 188 2.79 -12.68 15.58
CA LEU A 188 2.61 -12.30 16.98
C LEU A 188 3.55 -11.17 17.32
N SER A 189 3.14 -10.31 18.23
CA SER A 189 3.98 -9.25 18.76
C SER A 189 4.01 -9.28 20.28
N LEU A 190 5.22 -9.10 20.83
CA LEU A 190 5.44 -8.84 22.23
C LEU A 190 5.82 -7.37 22.39
N ILE A 191 5.16 -6.68 23.31
CA ILE A 191 5.38 -5.27 23.54
C ILE A 191 6.00 -5.12 24.93
N HIS A 192 7.16 -4.48 24.99
CA HIS A 192 7.85 -4.13 26.21
C HIS A 192 7.82 -2.61 26.38
N ILE A 193 7.42 -2.15 27.55
CA ILE A 193 7.41 -0.74 27.90
C ILE A 193 8.62 -0.47 28.78
N SER A 194 9.49 0.42 28.35
CA SER A 194 10.62 0.89 29.17
C SER A 194 10.12 1.94 30.15
N GLU A 195 10.19 1.64 31.44
CA GLU A 195 10.05 2.70 32.44
C GLU A 195 11.27 3.63 32.37
N PRO A 196 11.09 4.96 32.40
CA PRO A 196 12.20 5.90 32.23
C PRO A 196 13.24 5.89 33.35
N THR A 197 13.08 5.03 34.35
CA THR A 197 13.90 5.03 35.57
C THR A 197 14.69 3.75 35.86
N ARG A 198 14.63 2.72 34.99
CA ARG A 198 15.44 1.52 35.16
C ARG A 198 16.23 1.20 33.90
N PRO A 199 17.60 1.17 33.97
CA PRO A 199 18.38 0.57 32.89
C PRO A 199 18.05 -0.92 32.83
N ILE A 200 17.67 -1.41 31.67
CA ILE A 200 17.53 -2.86 31.42
C ILE A 200 18.97 -3.41 31.43
N SER A 201 19.33 -4.07 32.53
CA SER A 201 20.53 -4.93 32.52
C SER A 201 20.18 -6.20 31.77
N ILE A 202 20.80 -6.40 30.64
CA ILE A 202 20.83 -7.65 29.91
C ILE A 202 21.73 -8.64 30.65
#